data_9239c1bfa128766a66c054d93b1363e6
#
_entry.id   9239c1bfa128766a66c054d93b1363e6
#
_cell.length_a   1.000
_cell.length_b   1.000
_cell.length_c   1.000
_cell.angle_alpha   90.00
_cell.angle_beta   90.00
_cell.angle_gamma   90.00
#
_symmetry.space_group_name_H-M   'P 1'
#
loop_
_entity.id
_entity.type
_entity.pdbx_description
1 polymer ?
#
loop_
_entity_poly.entity_id
_entity_poly.type
_entity_poly.pdbx_seq_one_letter_code
_entity_poly.pdbx_strand_id
1 'polypeptide(L)'
;MNQKTVIIIPARYGSSRLPGKPLADIAGKPMVQHVVERASQVSGIDAVWVATDDQRVFDTVEAFGGQAVMTSPEHASGTDRLVEVMQKVPADIYLNVQGDEPLVRPGDLALLVEAMHDSWVKVGTLCHAISAEEARNPNTVKVLCDQFDDALYFSRSPIPYPREAEEASYRKHVGVYAYRREVLEGYSQLPQPMAERAESLEQLRLMHSGIKIRVIEVEETGPGVDTPECLEKVRVLVEGRPSCPKSEPLARTRLLITDVDGVLTDGGIYYDASGESLKQFHVRDGLGIRLLEECGIQVAVLSGRDSATLRKRVADLGISHSRLGVKDKHAACLELMTAAGVTADQTVFIGDDVIDLPAFEACGSAYAVADAPDYIKSQADEVLSLPGGKGAVRELADRILSAQGKKAVYSTAAGFLGNVAKVAQ
;
A
#
# COMPACT_ATOMS: atom_id res chain seq x y z
N MET A 1 3.82 -26.02 34.88
CA MET A 1 2.87 -24.93 35.21
C MET A 1 2.54 -24.26 33.88
N ASN A 2 1.25 -23.97 33.62
CA ASN A 2 0.88 -23.25 32.42
C ASN A 2 1.42 -21.81 32.54
N GLN A 3 2.25 -21.36 31.59
CA GLN A 3 2.79 -20.00 31.60
C GLN A 3 1.67 -19.03 31.18
N LYS A 4 1.46 -17.98 31.98
CA LYS A 4 0.47 -16.96 31.66
C LYS A 4 0.98 -16.08 30.54
N THR A 5 0.23 -16.01 29.42
CA THR A 5 0.57 -15.24 28.22
C THR A 5 -0.46 -14.16 27.96
N VAL A 6 -0.02 -12.92 27.79
CA VAL A 6 -0.91 -11.79 27.49
C VAL A 6 -0.46 -11.04 26.25
N ILE A 7 -1.43 -10.49 25.51
CA ILE A 7 -1.17 -9.57 24.41
C ILE A 7 -1.38 -8.14 24.90
N ILE A 8 -0.41 -7.28 24.63
CA ILE A 8 -0.46 -5.85 24.89
C ILE A 8 -0.46 -5.11 23.55
N ILE A 9 -1.40 -4.19 23.38
CA ILE A 9 -1.58 -3.38 22.17
C ILE A 9 -1.32 -1.91 22.56
N PRO A 10 -0.10 -1.36 22.29
CA PRO A 10 0.16 0.05 22.49
C PRO A 10 -0.68 0.89 21.53
N ALA A 11 -1.45 1.86 22.03
CA ALA A 11 -2.34 2.70 21.26
C ALA A 11 -2.27 4.16 21.72
N ARG A 12 -1.35 4.96 21.12
CA ARG A 12 -1.21 6.40 21.41
C ARG A 12 -2.20 7.20 20.56
N TYR A 13 -2.87 8.16 21.19
CA TYR A 13 -3.70 9.10 20.44
C TYR A 13 -2.86 10.08 19.61
N GLY A 14 -1.74 10.53 20.17
CA GLY A 14 -0.80 11.46 19.57
C GLY A 14 0.02 10.81 18.46
N SER A 15 -0.41 10.98 17.22
CA SER A 15 0.35 10.60 16.01
C SER A 15 0.53 11.84 15.14
N SER A 16 1.75 12.14 14.70
CA SER A 16 2.03 13.32 13.87
C SER A 16 1.49 13.18 12.44
N ARG A 17 1.49 11.95 11.90
CA ARG A 17 1.04 11.64 10.53
C ARG A 17 -0.46 11.38 10.42
N LEU A 18 -1.09 10.84 11.46
CA LEU A 18 -2.51 10.52 11.51
C LEU A 18 -3.03 10.75 12.95
N PRO A 19 -3.45 12.00 13.31
CA PRO A 19 -3.98 12.30 14.62
C PRO A 19 -5.21 11.45 14.96
N GLY A 20 -5.26 10.91 16.19
CA GLY A 20 -6.37 10.03 16.60
C GLY A 20 -6.35 8.65 15.96
N LYS A 21 -5.22 8.23 15.40
CA LYS A 21 -5.01 6.98 14.68
C LYS A 21 -5.71 5.75 15.27
N PRO A 22 -5.64 5.43 16.59
CA PRO A 22 -6.32 4.26 17.16
C PRO A 22 -7.84 4.29 17.04
N LEU A 23 -8.42 5.50 16.95
CA LEU A 23 -9.86 5.72 16.85
C LEU A 23 -10.34 5.93 15.41
N ALA A 24 -9.44 5.86 14.43
CA ALA A 24 -9.80 5.98 13.03
C ALA A 24 -10.82 4.88 12.64
N ASP A 25 -11.89 5.29 12.00
CA ASP A 25 -12.95 4.37 11.57
C ASP A 25 -12.47 3.47 10.44
N ILE A 26 -12.72 2.16 10.57
CA ILE A 26 -12.55 1.14 9.55
C ILE A 26 -13.82 0.28 9.55
N ALA A 27 -14.62 0.40 8.51
CA ALA A 27 -15.89 -0.34 8.37
C ALA A 27 -16.82 -0.22 9.59
N GLY A 28 -16.98 0.97 10.15
CA GLY A 28 -17.86 1.26 11.29
C GLY A 28 -17.30 0.87 12.66
N LYS A 29 -16.01 0.49 12.76
CA LYS A 29 -15.33 0.17 14.00
C LYS A 29 -14.04 0.98 14.12
N PRO A 30 -13.63 1.43 15.33
CA PRO A 30 -12.32 2.04 15.53
C PRO A 30 -11.19 1.04 15.21
N MET A 31 -10.10 1.51 14.64
CA MET A 31 -8.96 0.68 14.23
C MET A 31 -8.45 -0.23 15.35
N VAL A 32 -8.33 0.29 16.57
CA VAL A 32 -7.89 -0.50 17.74
C VAL A 32 -8.81 -1.69 18.03
N GLN A 33 -10.11 -1.58 17.74
CA GLN A 33 -11.06 -2.68 17.92
C GLN A 33 -10.76 -3.85 16.97
N HIS A 34 -10.39 -3.58 15.72
CA HIS A 34 -9.97 -4.62 14.77
C HIS A 34 -8.76 -5.40 15.29
N VAL A 35 -7.78 -4.70 15.85
CA VAL A 35 -6.58 -5.35 16.43
C VAL A 35 -6.97 -6.21 17.63
N VAL A 36 -7.79 -5.67 18.56
CA VAL A 36 -8.25 -6.41 19.76
C VAL A 36 -9.05 -7.65 19.38
N GLU A 37 -10.02 -7.53 18.46
CA GLU A 37 -10.86 -8.65 18.01
C GLU A 37 -10.02 -9.78 17.39
N ARG A 38 -8.99 -9.45 16.60
CA ARG A 38 -8.06 -10.42 16.01
C ARG A 38 -7.12 -11.03 17.05
N ALA A 39 -6.52 -10.20 17.90
CA ALA A 39 -5.66 -10.66 18.99
C ALA A 39 -6.40 -11.60 19.96
N SER A 40 -7.70 -11.36 20.20
CA SER A 40 -8.53 -12.21 21.06
C SER A 40 -8.86 -13.60 20.48
N GLN A 41 -8.60 -13.81 19.18
CA GLN A 41 -8.79 -15.13 18.53
C GLN A 41 -7.54 -16.01 18.64
N VAL A 42 -6.43 -15.51 19.17
CA VAL A 42 -5.18 -16.26 19.32
C VAL A 42 -5.33 -17.33 20.38
N SER A 43 -5.01 -18.57 20.02
CA SER A 43 -4.99 -19.67 20.99
C SER A 43 -3.78 -19.57 21.95
N GLY A 44 -3.97 -19.96 23.19
CA GLY A 44 -2.90 -20.00 24.20
C GLY A 44 -2.59 -18.66 24.86
N ILE A 45 -3.47 -17.65 24.73
CA ILE A 45 -3.39 -16.39 25.48
C ILE A 45 -4.45 -16.32 26.60
N ASP A 46 -4.13 -15.62 27.67
CA ASP A 46 -5.00 -15.45 28.85
C ASP A 46 -5.78 -14.13 28.78
N ALA A 47 -5.22 -13.09 28.19
CA ALA A 47 -5.87 -11.78 28.06
C ALA A 47 -5.25 -10.90 26.98
N VAL A 48 -6.04 -9.93 26.47
CA VAL A 48 -5.63 -8.87 25.55
C VAL A 48 -5.88 -7.52 26.22
N TRP A 49 -4.86 -6.67 26.29
CA TRP A 49 -4.93 -5.36 26.89
C TRP A 49 -4.49 -4.27 25.91
N VAL A 50 -5.22 -3.17 25.87
CA VAL A 50 -4.81 -1.95 25.17
C VAL A 50 -4.12 -1.01 26.14
N ALA A 51 -2.88 -0.63 25.85
CA ALA A 51 -2.08 0.29 26.65
C ALA A 51 -2.10 1.69 26.00
N THR A 52 -2.73 2.65 26.66
CA THR A 52 -2.92 4.01 26.13
C THR A 52 -2.56 5.09 27.14
N ASP A 53 -2.24 6.28 26.62
CA ASP A 53 -2.00 7.51 27.38
C ASP A 53 -3.16 8.52 27.23
N ASP A 54 -4.26 8.12 26.60
CA ASP A 54 -5.36 9.03 26.27
C ASP A 54 -6.70 8.44 26.72
N GLN A 55 -7.47 9.25 27.50
CA GLN A 55 -8.75 8.83 28.07
C GLN A 55 -9.77 8.46 26.98
N ARG A 56 -9.75 9.13 25.80
CA ARG A 56 -10.67 8.82 24.70
C ARG A 56 -10.45 7.42 24.15
N VAL A 57 -9.20 7.01 24.03
CA VAL A 57 -8.86 5.63 23.59
C VAL A 57 -9.29 4.64 24.65
N PHE A 58 -9.01 4.93 25.93
CA PHE A 58 -9.40 4.10 27.06
C PHE A 58 -10.92 3.87 27.08
N ASP A 59 -11.71 4.95 27.07
CA ASP A 59 -13.17 4.89 27.11
C ASP A 59 -13.74 4.14 25.89
N THR A 60 -13.14 4.32 24.72
CA THR A 60 -13.55 3.61 23.50
C THR A 60 -13.30 2.11 23.62
N VAL A 61 -12.16 1.71 24.18
CA VAL A 61 -11.83 0.28 24.38
C VAL A 61 -12.81 -0.37 25.37
N GLU A 62 -13.11 0.30 26.47
CA GLU A 62 -14.12 -0.20 27.44
C GLU A 62 -15.52 -0.27 26.82
N ALA A 63 -15.89 0.72 25.98
CA ALA A 63 -17.22 0.77 25.34
C ALA A 63 -17.52 -0.43 24.44
N PHE A 64 -16.51 -1.02 23.76
CA PHE A 64 -16.69 -2.25 22.99
C PHE A 64 -16.37 -3.54 23.80
N GLY A 65 -16.13 -3.43 25.11
CA GLY A 65 -15.89 -4.58 26.01
C GLY A 65 -14.44 -5.07 26.03
N GLY A 66 -13.48 -4.30 25.49
CA GLY A 66 -12.05 -4.58 25.60
C GLY A 66 -11.48 -4.23 26.97
N GLN A 67 -10.27 -4.69 27.26
CA GLN A 67 -9.53 -4.32 28.46
C GLN A 67 -8.53 -3.22 28.15
N ALA A 68 -8.52 -2.15 28.92
CA ALA A 68 -7.59 -1.03 28.74
C ALA A 68 -6.78 -0.77 30.02
N VAL A 69 -5.55 -0.26 29.85
CA VAL A 69 -4.70 0.20 30.93
C VAL A 69 -4.08 1.54 30.59
N MET A 70 -4.26 2.50 31.51
CA MET A 70 -3.62 3.81 31.37
C MET A 70 -2.13 3.72 31.66
N THR A 71 -1.33 4.38 30.82
CA THR A 71 0.13 4.44 30.91
C THR A 71 0.62 5.88 30.74
N SER A 72 1.85 6.16 31.18
CA SER A 72 2.44 7.49 31.06
C SER A 72 2.52 7.96 29.59
N PRO A 73 2.26 9.24 29.29
CA PRO A 73 2.51 9.83 27.98
C PRO A 73 4.01 10.04 27.70
N GLU A 74 4.88 9.94 28.72
CA GLU A 74 6.31 10.27 28.61
C GLU A 74 7.17 9.13 28.06
N HIS A 75 6.58 7.94 27.80
CA HIS A 75 7.33 6.82 27.22
C HIS A 75 7.88 7.15 25.84
N ALA A 76 9.19 6.97 25.68
CA ALA A 76 9.86 7.19 24.40
C ALA A 76 9.48 6.14 23.36
N SER A 77 9.20 4.90 23.79
CA SER A 77 8.97 3.76 22.92
C SER A 77 7.77 2.89 23.29
N GLY A 78 7.37 1.99 22.39
CA GLY A 78 6.36 0.96 22.67
C GLY A 78 6.84 -0.05 23.72
N THR A 79 8.13 -0.37 23.72
CA THR A 79 8.71 -1.31 24.67
C THR A 79 8.77 -0.72 26.09
N ASP A 80 9.08 0.58 26.25
CA ASP A 80 9.04 1.24 27.56
C ASP A 80 7.63 1.24 28.14
N ARG A 81 6.60 1.43 27.30
CA ARG A 81 5.19 1.34 27.70
C ARG A 81 4.85 -0.09 28.15
N LEU A 82 5.36 -1.10 27.46
CA LEU A 82 5.18 -2.49 27.85
C LEU A 82 5.77 -2.81 29.22
N VAL A 83 6.93 -2.23 29.54
CA VAL A 83 7.56 -2.36 30.88
C VAL A 83 6.66 -1.78 31.99
N GLU A 84 6.00 -0.65 31.76
CA GLU A 84 5.01 -0.12 32.71
C GLU A 84 3.80 -1.06 32.85
N VAL A 85 3.27 -1.54 31.72
CA VAL A 85 2.11 -2.46 31.71
C VAL A 85 2.40 -3.74 32.48
N MET A 86 3.61 -4.29 32.36
CA MET A 86 4.03 -5.49 33.08
C MET A 86 3.88 -5.36 34.60
N GLN A 87 4.01 -4.16 35.14
CA GLN A 87 3.83 -3.92 36.62
C GLN A 87 2.34 -3.96 37.00
N LYS A 88 1.44 -3.63 36.06
CA LYS A 88 -0.02 -3.57 36.29
C LYS A 88 -0.72 -4.86 35.90
N VAL A 89 -0.19 -5.56 34.92
CA VAL A 89 -0.74 -6.79 34.33
C VAL A 89 0.31 -7.90 34.44
N PRO A 90 0.35 -8.67 35.54
CA PRO A 90 1.36 -9.72 35.74
C PRO A 90 1.09 -10.92 34.80
N ALA A 91 2.14 -11.30 34.05
CA ALA A 91 2.18 -12.48 33.17
C ALA A 91 3.63 -13.01 33.09
N ASP A 92 3.82 -14.16 32.44
CA ASP A 92 5.14 -14.77 32.18
C ASP A 92 5.66 -14.39 30.79
N ILE A 93 4.74 -14.24 29.84
CA ILE A 93 5.03 -13.90 28.45
C ILE A 93 4.13 -12.73 28.02
N TYR A 94 4.73 -11.75 27.35
CA TYR A 94 4.07 -10.55 26.84
C TYR A 94 4.26 -10.47 25.33
N LEU A 95 3.17 -10.52 24.57
CA LEU A 95 3.19 -10.19 23.15
C LEU A 95 2.91 -8.70 22.97
N ASN A 96 3.75 -8.02 22.23
CA ASN A 96 3.57 -6.62 21.83
C ASN A 96 3.07 -6.60 20.37
N VAL A 97 1.78 -6.30 20.20
CA VAL A 97 1.12 -6.17 18.89
C VAL A 97 0.80 -4.71 18.65
N GLN A 98 1.29 -4.15 17.54
CA GLN A 98 1.11 -2.73 17.28
C GLN A 98 -0.37 -2.38 17.05
N GLY A 99 -0.84 -1.28 17.66
CA GLY A 99 -2.23 -0.81 17.54
C GLY A 99 -2.61 -0.30 16.16
N ASP A 100 -1.65 -0.23 15.24
CA ASP A 100 -1.80 0.17 13.84
C ASP A 100 -1.70 -1.01 12.85
N GLU A 101 -1.83 -2.24 13.34
CA GLU A 101 -1.85 -3.48 12.54
C GLU A 101 -3.26 -4.11 12.52
N PRO A 102 -4.29 -3.45 11.98
CA PRO A 102 -5.67 -3.94 12.03
C PRO A 102 -5.90 -5.22 11.24
N LEU A 103 -4.94 -5.63 10.39
CA LEU A 103 -4.97 -6.85 9.60
C LEU A 103 -4.07 -7.96 10.15
N VAL A 104 -3.54 -7.81 11.38
CA VAL A 104 -2.74 -8.86 12.02
C VAL A 104 -3.47 -10.21 12.02
N ARG A 105 -2.78 -11.27 11.65
CA ARG A 105 -3.39 -12.60 11.55
C ARG A 105 -3.23 -13.36 12.88
N PRO A 106 -4.34 -13.88 13.45
CA PRO A 106 -4.28 -14.67 14.68
C PRO A 106 -3.35 -15.88 14.58
N GLY A 107 -3.27 -16.53 13.40
CA GLY A 107 -2.37 -17.66 13.17
C GLY A 107 -0.90 -17.31 13.32
N ASP A 108 -0.47 -16.13 12.84
CA ASP A 108 0.93 -15.69 12.96
C ASP A 108 1.30 -15.43 14.43
N LEU A 109 0.38 -14.83 15.19
CA LEU A 109 0.56 -14.61 16.62
C LEU A 109 0.60 -15.94 17.38
N ALA A 110 -0.20 -16.94 16.99
CA ALA A 110 -0.18 -18.27 17.59
C ALA A 110 1.18 -18.98 17.38
N LEU A 111 1.79 -18.87 16.18
CA LEU A 111 3.14 -19.39 15.93
C LEU A 111 4.18 -18.72 16.83
N LEU A 112 4.03 -17.43 17.08
CA LEU A 112 4.92 -16.70 17.99
C LEU A 112 4.75 -17.18 19.45
N VAL A 113 3.50 -17.42 19.89
CA VAL A 113 3.22 -18.00 21.22
C VAL A 113 3.82 -19.41 21.33
N GLU A 114 3.66 -20.24 20.29
CA GLU A 114 4.23 -21.59 20.26
C GLU A 114 5.75 -21.57 20.38
N ALA A 115 6.43 -20.68 19.67
CA ALA A 115 7.89 -20.53 19.77
C ALA A 115 8.34 -20.17 21.19
N MET A 116 7.52 -19.42 21.94
CA MET A 116 7.81 -19.05 23.32
C MET A 116 7.63 -20.20 24.34
N HIS A 117 7.07 -21.35 23.95
CA HIS A 117 7.03 -22.55 24.80
C HIS A 117 8.44 -23.14 25.00
N ASP A 118 9.37 -22.93 24.06
CA ASP A 118 10.78 -23.24 24.28
C ASP A 118 11.39 -22.27 25.29
N SER A 119 11.83 -22.79 26.44
CA SER A 119 12.40 -21.99 27.52
C SER A 119 13.69 -21.25 27.16
N TRP A 120 14.37 -21.67 26.08
CA TRP A 120 15.56 -20.99 25.55
C TRP A 120 15.21 -19.74 24.75
N VAL A 121 14.00 -19.64 24.21
CA VAL A 121 13.53 -18.47 23.48
C VAL A 121 13.10 -17.40 24.50
N LYS A 122 13.88 -16.32 24.58
CA LYS A 122 13.61 -15.20 25.49
C LYS A 122 12.85 -14.07 24.81
N VAL A 123 13.12 -13.87 23.54
CA VAL A 123 12.45 -12.89 22.67
C VAL A 123 12.15 -13.55 21.34
N GLY A 124 10.94 -13.35 20.83
CA GLY A 124 10.51 -13.78 19.51
C GLY A 124 9.99 -12.61 18.68
N THR A 125 10.09 -12.71 17.37
CA THR A 125 9.51 -11.77 16.39
C THR A 125 9.15 -12.48 15.10
N LEU A 126 8.51 -11.77 14.16
CA LEU A 126 8.04 -12.33 12.90
C LEU A 126 8.81 -11.74 11.71
N CYS A 127 8.87 -12.49 10.61
CA CYS A 127 9.31 -11.99 9.32
C CYS A 127 8.56 -12.66 8.16
N HIS A 128 8.63 -12.07 6.97
CA HIS A 128 8.19 -12.72 5.74
C HIS A 128 9.14 -12.39 4.58
N ALA A 129 9.11 -13.21 3.53
CA ALA A 129 9.90 -12.99 2.32
C ALA A 129 9.41 -11.74 1.58
N ILE A 130 10.35 -10.99 0.98
CA ILE A 130 10.06 -9.80 0.16
C ILE A 130 10.90 -9.79 -1.11
N SER A 131 10.48 -8.99 -2.09
CA SER A 131 11.23 -8.77 -3.32
C SER A 131 12.50 -7.93 -3.10
N ALA A 132 13.46 -8.03 -4.04
CA ALA A 132 14.65 -7.18 -4.04
C ALA A 132 14.32 -5.68 -4.22
N GLU A 133 13.20 -5.36 -4.88
CA GLU A 133 12.71 -4.00 -5.01
C GLU A 133 12.23 -3.44 -3.67
N GLU A 134 11.38 -4.18 -2.97
CA GLU A 134 10.89 -3.80 -1.65
C GLU A 134 12.03 -3.69 -0.62
N ALA A 135 13.04 -4.54 -0.71
CA ALA A 135 14.21 -4.49 0.17
C ALA A 135 15.00 -3.18 0.08
N ARG A 136 14.92 -2.44 -1.04
CA ARG A 136 15.55 -1.12 -1.20
C ARG A 136 14.85 0.00 -0.45
N ASN A 137 13.58 -0.21 -0.07
CA ASN A 137 12.85 0.78 0.71
C ASN A 137 13.40 0.84 2.15
N PRO A 138 13.92 1.99 2.63
CA PRO A 138 14.47 2.13 3.97
C PRO A 138 13.41 2.07 5.08
N ASN A 139 12.13 2.23 4.75
CA ASN A 139 11.03 2.05 5.70
C ASN A 139 10.70 0.58 5.95
N THR A 140 11.09 -0.31 5.04
CA THR A 140 11.02 -1.76 5.22
C THR A 140 12.27 -2.21 5.96
N VAL A 141 12.14 -2.67 7.20
CA VAL A 141 13.26 -3.21 7.97
C VAL A 141 13.53 -4.65 7.54
N LYS A 142 14.78 -4.95 7.20
CA LYS A 142 15.23 -6.33 6.85
C LYS A 142 15.81 -7.02 8.05
N VAL A 143 15.66 -8.35 8.10
CA VAL A 143 16.29 -9.20 9.10
C VAL A 143 17.11 -10.30 8.43
N LEU A 144 18.31 -10.53 8.95
CA LEU A 144 19.17 -11.66 8.58
C LEU A 144 19.21 -12.63 9.77
N CYS A 145 19.04 -13.93 9.50
CA CYS A 145 18.99 -14.96 10.53
C CYS A 145 20.14 -15.97 10.36
N ASP A 146 20.49 -16.65 11.44
CA ASP A 146 21.38 -17.80 11.44
C ASP A 146 20.63 -19.10 11.07
N GLN A 147 21.31 -20.23 11.11
CA GLN A 147 20.75 -21.56 10.80
C GLN A 147 19.70 -22.05 11.82
N PHE A 148 19.54 -21.36 12.94
CA PHE A 148 18.57 -21.67 13.99
C PHE A 148 17.39 -20.69 13.99
N ASP A 149 17.31 -19.83 12.98
CA ASP A 149 16.37 -18.71 12.88
C ASP A 149 16.50 -17.68 14.02
N ASP A 150 17.69 -17.58 14.65
CA ASP A 150 18.00 -16.48 15.54
C ASP A 150 18.52 -15.28 14.72
N ALA A 151 18.04 -14.07 15.01
CA ALA A 151 18.43 -12.86 14.30
C ALA A 151 19.94 -12.59 14.43
N LEU A 152 20.61 -12.39 13.30
CA LEU A 152 21.99 -11.91 13.22
C LEU A 152 22.06 -10.39 13.16
N TYR A 153 21.14 -9.74 12.44
CA TYR A 153 21.04 -8.28 12.38
C TYR A 153 19.71 -7.83 11.79
N PHE A 154 19.27 -6.62 12.19
CA PHE A 154 18.17 -5.88 11.59
C PHE A 154 18.70 -4.60 10.96
N SER A 155 18.28 -4.27 9.75
CA SER A 155 18.73 -3.05 9.07
C SER A 155 17.66 -2.45 8.14
N ARG A 156 17.72 -1.13 8.01
CA ARG A 156 16.99 -0.41 6.96
C ARG A 156 17.68 -0.52 5.61
N SER A 157 18.96 -0.84 5.57
CA SER A 157 19.69 -1.17 4.34
C SER A 157 19.29 -2.56 3.82
N PRO A 158 19.38 -2.81 2.51
CA PRO A 158 19.27 -4.17 1.97
C PRO A 158 20.38 -5.06 2.56
N ILE A 159 20.00 -6.10 3.30
CA ILE A 159 20.88 -7.14 3.84
C ILE A 159 20.28 -8.52 3.55
N PRO A 160 21.12 -9.52 3.12
CA PRO A 160 22.54 -9.40 2.80
C PRO A 160 22.80 -8.55 1.54
N TYR A 161 24.04 -8.05 1.37
CA TYR A 161 24.42 -7.37 0.13
C TYR A 161 24.58 -8.40 -0.99
N PRO A 162 23.82 -8.31 -2.10
CA PRO A 162 23.94 -9.25 -3.20
C PRO A 162 25.18 -8.90 -4.02
N ARG A 163 26.20 -9.72 -3.96
CA ARG A 163 27.36 -9.56 -4.85
C ARG A 163 26.99 -10.00 -6.27
N GLU A 164 26.15 -11.03 -6.36
CA GLU A 164 25.51 -11.51 -7.59
C GLU A 164 23.99 -11.44 -7.41
N ALA A 165 23.29 -10.83 -8.36
CA ALA A 165 21.88 -10.40 -8.20
C ALA A 165 20.89 -11.58 -8.02
N GLU A 166 21.25 -12.79 -8.43
CA GLU A 166 20.37 -13.97 -8.42
C GLU A 166 20.35 -14.71 -7.07
N GLU A 167 21.26 -14.39 -6.12
CA GLU A 167 21.44 -15.16 -4.89
C GLU A 167 20.82 -14.54 -3.64
N ALA A 168 20.26 -13.31 -3.70
CA ALA A 168 19.76 -12.64 -2.51
C ALA A 168 18.26 -12.90 -2.27
N SER A 169 17.94 -13.61 -1.20
CA SER A 169 16.61 -13.60 -0.60
C SER A 169 16.56 -12.60 0.54
N TYR A 170 15.51 -11.79 0.57
CA TYR A 170 15.29 -10.78 1.61
C TYR A 170 14.09 -11.14 2.46
N ARG A 171 14.21 -10.89 3.78
CA ARG A 171 13.13 -11.06 4.75
C ARG A 171 12.82 -9.73 5.39
N LYS A 172 11.55 -9.31 5.34
CA LYS A 172 11.05 -8.13 6.05
C LYS A 172 10.69 -8.51 7.48
N HIS A 173 11.23 -7.76 8.42
CA HIS A 173 10.83 -7.84 9.81
C HIS A 173 9.41 -7.27 10.00
N VAL A 174 8.59 -7.99 10.77
CA VAL A 174 7.26 -7.56 11.20
C VAL A 174 7.34 -7.12 12.66
N GLY A 175 6.88 -5.92 12.96
CA GLY A 175 7.04 -5.23 14.26
C GLY A 175 6.22 -5.82 15.42
N VAL A 176 5.99 -7.13 15.42
CA VAL A 176 5.33 -7.88 16.49
C VAL A 176 6.39 -8.63 17.29
N TYR A 177 6.33 -8.55 18.61
CA TYR A 177 7.30 -9.19 19.49
C TYR A 177 6.64 -9.98 20.61
N ALA A 178 7.28 -11.06 21.03
CA ALA A 178 7.00 -11.74 22.29
C ALA A 178 8.23 -11.65 23.20
N TYR A 179 8.00 -11.36 24.45
CA TYR A 179 9.05 -11.22 25.46
C TYR A 179 8.75 -12.09 26.67
N ARG A 180 9.76 -12.75 27.22
CA ARG A 180 9.68 -13.24 28.59
C ARG A 180 9.75 -12.07 29.57
N ARG A 181 9.04 -12.20 30.69
CA ARG A 181 9.00 -11.20 31.75
C ARG A 181 10.39 -10.74 32.16
N GLU A 182 11.32 -11.67 32.36
CA GLU A 182 12.70 -11.38 32.80
C GLU A 182 13.46 -10.43 31.85
N VAL A 183 13.16 -10.46 30.53
CA VAL A 183 13.76 -9.55 29.57
C VAL A 183 13.24 -8.13 29.77
N LEU A 184 11.93 -7.98 29.99
CA LEU A 184 11.30 -6.67 30.20
C LEU A 184 11.72 -6.05 31.55
N GLU A 185 11.89 -6.86 32.58
CA GLU A 185 12.39 -6.38 33.91
C GLU A 185 13.77 -5.72 33.81
N GLY A 186 14.64 -6.24 32.91
CA GLY A 186 15.96 -5.68 32.67
C GLY A 186 16.04 -4.62 31.56
N TYR A 187 14.99 -4.44 30.77
CA TYR A 187 15.06 -3.68 29.52
C TYR A 187 15.51 -2.23 29.70
N SER A 188 14.97 -1.51 30.66
CA SER A 188 15.29 -0.10 30.92
C SER A 188 16.75 0.14 31.39
N GLN A 189 17.45 -0.90 31.81
CA GLN A 189 18.85 -0.84 32.22
C GLN A 189 19.82 -1.16 31.09
N LEU A 190 19.32 -1.63 29.93
CA LEU A 190 20.16 -1.95 28.78
C LEU A 190 20.73 -0.67 28.15
N PRO A 191 22.03 -0.64 27.83
CA PRO A 191 22.65 0.51 27.17
C PRO A 191 22.10 0.67 25.74
N GLN A 192 21.85 1.92 25.33
CA GLN A 192 21.46 2.23 23.97
C GLN A 192 22.70 2.28 23.04
N PRO A 193 22.92 1.27 22.18
CA PRO A 193 24.08 1.21 21.31
C PRO A 193 24.00 2.20 20.16
N MET A 194 25.15 2.49 19.53
CA MET A 194 25.24 3.34 18.36
C MET A 194 24.36 2.82 17.19
N ALA A 195 24.33 1.51 16.99
CA ALA A 195 23.54 0.87 15.94
C ALA A 195 22.03 1.17 16.10
N GLU A 196 21.48 1.09 17.31
CA GLU A 196 20.08 1.44 17.59
C GLU A 196 19.78 2.89 17.21
N ARG A 197 20.67 3.83 17.59
CA ARG A 197 20.51 5.25 17.24
C ARG A 197 20.59 5.51 15.75
N ALA A 198 21.53 4.85 15.08
CA ALA A 198 21.76 5.03 13.63
C ALA A 198 20.61 4.49 12.80
N GLU A 199 20.11 3.28 13.11
CA GLU A 199 19.03 2.62 12.39
C GLU A 199 17.64 3.01 12.92
N SER A 200 17.54 3.62 14.12
CA SER A 200 16.28 3.84 14.85
C SER A 200 15.49 2.53 15.02
N LEU A 201 16.17 1.49 15.51
CA LEU A 201 15.65 0.14 15.71
C LEU A 201 15.94 -0.35 17.12
N GLU A 202 14.92 -0.35 17.99
CA GLU A 202 15.03 -0.67 19.42
C GLU A 202 15.53 -2.09 19.70
N GLN A 203 15.20 -3.05 18.86
CA GLN A 203 15.60 -4.46 19.00
C GLN A 203 17.12 -4.64 18.94
N LEU A 204 17.86 -3.72 18.35
CA LEU A 204 19.32 -3.78 18.32
C LEU A 204 19.95 -3.63 19.70
N ARG A 205 19.24 -3.02 20.67
CA ARG A 205 19.66 -2.93 22.07
C ARG A 205 19.70 -4.32 22.72
N LEU A 206 18.69 -5.15 22.46
CA LEU A 206 18.63 -6.53 22.95
C LEU A 206 19.80 -7.34 22.42
N MET A 207 20.01 -7.29 21.10
CA MET A 207 21.11 -8.01 20.44
C MET A 207 22.48 -7.55 20.94
N HIS A 208 22.68 -6.24 21.09
CA HIS A 208 23.92 -5.68 21.65
C HIS A 208 24.22 -6.20 23.05
N SER A 209 23.18 -6.47 23.83
CA SER A 209 23.27 -7.01 25.18
C SER A 209 23.33 -8.54 25.23
N GLY A 210 23.50 -9.21 24.09
CA GLY A 210 23.63 -10.66 23.98
C GLY A 210 22.31 -11.43 24.11
N ILE A 211 21.17 -10.74 24.04
CA ILE A 211 19.84 -11.38 24.06
C ILE A 211 19.49 -11.79 22.62
N LYS A 212 19.34 -13.09 22.40
CA LYS A 212 18.94 -13.64 21.12
C LYS A 212 17.46 -13.38 20.85
N ILE A 213 17.13 -13.10 19.58
CA ILE A 213 15.76 -12.88 19.09
C ILE A 213 15.45 -13.99 18.09
N ARG A 214 14.51 -14.88 18.41
CA ARG A 214 14.01 -15.91 17.52
C ARG A 214 13.10 -15.25 16.48
N VAL A 215 13.33 -15.54 15.21
CA VAL A 215 12.56 -15.00 14.09
C VAL A 215 11.72 -16.12 13.49
N ILE A 216 10.42 -15.94 13.45
CA ILE A 216 9.47 -16.90 12.88
C ILE A 216 9.04 -16.39 11.51
N GLU A 217 9.25 -17.19 10.47
CA GLU A 217 8.80 -16.86 9.13
C GLU A 217 7.31 -17.16 8.97
N VAL A 218 6.57 -16.17 8.45
CA VAL A 218 5.13 -16.23 8.19
C VAL A 218 4.86 -15.86 6.73
N GLU A 219 3.63 -16.01 6.27
CA GLU A 219 3.24 -15.46 4.97
C GLU A 219 3.20 -13.93 5.02
N GLU A 220 3.19 -13.29 3.84
CA GLU A 220 3.09 -11.83 3.74
C GLU A 220 1.95 -11.27 4.59
N THR A 221 2.28 -10.35 5.48
CA THR A 221 1.30 -9.67 6.36
C THR A 221 0.61 -8.53 5.61
N GLY A 222 -0.62 -8.20 6.02
CA GLY A 222 -1.32 -7.02 5.52
C GLY A 222 -0.58 -5.71 5.85
N PRO A 223 -0.92 -4.62 5.17
CA PRO A 223 -0.31 -3.32 5.43
C PRO A 223 -0.71 -2.79 6.81
N GLY A 224 0.27 -2.27 7.55
CA GLY A 224 0.04 -1.44 8.73
C GLY A 224 -0.46 -0.04 8.34
N VAL A 225 -1.13 0.63 9.26
CA VAL A 225 -1.70 1.98 9.03
C VAL A 225 -0.78 3.04 9.62
N ASP A 226 -0.03 3.72 8.79
CA ASP A 226 0.85 4.82 9.21
C ASP A 226 0.43 6.19 8.69
N THR A 227 -0.27 6.22 7.57
CA THR A 227 -0.71 7.42 6.87
C THR A 227 -2.19 7.31 6.49
N PRO A 228 -2.87 8.42 6.11
CA PRO A 228 -4.24 8.36 5.59
C PRO A 228 -4.41 7.39 4.42
N GLU A 229 -3.40 7.30 3.53
CA GLU A 229 -3.41 6.41 2.35
C GLU A 229 -3.35 4.94 2.79
N CYS A 230 -2.56 4.61 3.83
CA CYS A 230 -2.54 3.27 4.41
C CYS A 230 -3.89 2.92 5.03
N LEU A 231 -4.55 3.87 5.70
CA LEU A 231 -5.86 3.70 6.29
C LEU A 231 -6.91 3.36 5.22
N GLU A 232 -6.89 4.06 4.09
CA GLU A 232 -7.83 3.80 3.01
C GLU A 232 -7.61 2.42 2.36
N LYS A 233 -6.35 2.01 2.16
CA LYS A 233 -6.02 0.65 1.70
C LYS A 233 -6.58 -0.42 2.64
N VAL A 234 -6.46 -0.22 3.93
CA VAL A 234 -6.97 -1.15 4.93
C VAL A 234 -8.51 -1.16 4.94
N ARG A 235 -9.18 -0.01 4.80
CA ARG A 235 -10.64 0.06 4.67
C ARG A 235 -11.15 -0.80 3.53
N VAL A 236 -10.55 -0.65 2.34
CA VAL A 236 -10.88 -1.45 1.16
C VAL A 236 -10.74 -2.95 1.45
N LEU A 237 -9.66 -3.37 2.12
CA LEU A 237 -9.42 -4.77 2.47
C LEU A 237 -10.42 -5.33 3.50
N VAL A 238 -10.79 -4.53 4.51
CA VAL A 238 -11.71 -4.94 5.58
C VAL A 238 -13.15 -4.96 5.12
N GLU A 239 -13.57 -3.99 4.31
CA GLU A 239 -14.94 -3.90 3.78
C GLU A 239 -15.25 -5.01 2.75
N GLY A 240 -14.27 -5.84 2.43
CA GLY A 240 -14.44 -6.89 1.42
C GLY A 240 -14.73 -6.31 0.03
N ARG A 241 -14.50 -5.01 -0.17
CA ARG A 241 -14.37 -4.49 -1.52
C ARG A 241 -13.20 -5.27 -2.11
N PRO A 242 -13.40 -6.05 -3.18
CA PRO A 242 -12.32 -6.83 -3.73
C PRO A 242 -11.16 -5.87 -3.99
N SER A 243 -10.03 -6.05 -3.28
CA SER A 243 -8.76 -5.60 -3.80
C SER A 243 -8.58 -6.43 -5.06
N CYS A 244 -9.03 -5.86 -6.17
CA CYS A 244 -8.83 -6.50 -7.45
C CYS A 244 -7.32 -6.75 -7.57
N PRO A 245 -6.85 -7.97 -7.86
CA PRO A 245 -5.47 -8.19 -8.24
C PRO A 245 -5.13 -7.13 -9.28
N LYS A 246 -3.95 -6.52 -9.23
CA LYS A 246 -3.58 -5.38 -10.12
C LYS A 246 -3.83 -5.64 -11.61
N SER A 247 -4.03 -6.89 -12.01
CA SER A 247 -4.44 -7.31 -13.35
C SER A 247 -5.97 -7.40 -13.58
N GLU A 248 -6.80 -7.52 -12.53
CA GLU A 248 -8.27 -7.68 -12.70
C GLU A 248 -9.01 -6.42 -13.19
N PRO A 249 -8.69 -5.18 -12.73
CA PRO A 249 -9.33 -3.99 -13.28
C PRO A 249 -9.09 -3.86 -14.77
N LEU A 250 -7.85 -4.09 -15.23
CA LEU A 250 -7.49 -4.01 -16.64
C LEU A 250 -8.18 -5.11 -17.48
N ALA A 251 -8.41 -6.29 -16.91
CA ALA A 251 -9.13 -7.37 -17.59
C ALA A 251 -10.62 -7.05 -17.84
N ARG A 252 -11.22 -6.21 -16.99
CA ARG A 252 -12.63 -5.79 -17.11
C ARG A 252 -12.80 -4.47 -17.88
N THR A 253 -11.71 -3.77 -18.22
CA THR A 253 -11.75 -2.46 -18.87
C THR A 253 -12.53 -2.51 -20.16
N ARG A 254 -13.52 -1.64 -20.29
CA ARG A 254 -14.31 -1.39 -21.50
C ARG A 254 -14.21 0.07 -21.98
N LEU A 255 -13.77 0.97 -21.08
CA LEU A 255 -13.55 2.37 -21.38
C LEU A 255 -12.22 2.83 -20.79
N LEU A 256 -11.36 3.41 -21.61
CA LEU A 256 -10.19 4.19 -21.19
C LEU A 256 -10.52 5.67 -21.36
N ILE A 257 -10.49 6.46 -20.28
CA ILE A 257 -10.58 7.92 -20.33
C ILE A 257 -9.16 8.48 -20.15
N THR A 258 -8.71 9.33 -21.06
CA THR A 258 -7.39 9.95 -21.02
C THR A 258 -7.51 11.47 -20.90
N ASP A 259 -6.70 12.07 -20.00
CA ASP A 259 -6.39 13.49 -20.12
C ASP A 259 -5.52 13.75 -21.35
N VAL A 260 -5.26 15.01 -21.64
CA VAL A 260 -4.52 15.43 -22.84
C VAL A 260 -3.20 16.09 -22.52
N ASP A 261 -3.25 17.21 -21.76
CA ASP A 261 -2.09 18.04 -21.50
C ASP A 261 -1.27 17.43 -20.34
N GLY A 262 -0.09 16.93 -20.63
CA GLY A 262 0.73 16.16 -19.69
C GLY A 262 0.55 14.63 -19.75
N VAL A 263 -0.44 14.13 -20.54
CA VAL A 263 -0.68 12.70 -20.76
C VAL A 263 -0.48 12.31 -22.22
N LEU A 264 -1.34 12.80 -23.13
CA LEU A 264 -1.19 12.62 -24.60
C LEU A 264 -0.12 13.55 -25.19
N THR A 265 0.18 14.64 -24.50
CA THR A 265 1.27 15.57 -24.79
C THR A 265 2.26 15.60 -23.62
N ASP A 266 3.39 16.29 -23.80
CA ASP A 266 4.38 16.52 -22.73
C ASP A 266 4.05 17.75 -21.85
N GLY A 267 2.80 18.25 -21.90
CA GLY A 267 2.35 19.43 -21.17
C GLY A 267 2.80 20.76 -21.80
N GLY A 268 3.67 20.73 -22.80
CA GLY A 268 4.12 21.94 -23.52
C GLY A 268 3.02 22.59 -24.33
N ILE A 269 2.85 23.89 -24.20
CA ILE A 269 1.86 24.68 -24.92
C ILE A 269 2.57 25.72 -25.81
N TYR A 270 2.28 25.67 -27.10
CA TYR A 270 2.85 26.59 -28.07
C TYR A 270 1.82 27.65 -28.44
N TYR A 271 2.17 28.92 -28.23
CA TYR A 271 1.32 30.08 -28.48
C TYR A 271 1.86 30.95 -29.62
N ASP A 272 0.95 31.46 -30.45
CA ASP A 272 1.18 32.59 -31.33
C ASP A 272 0.22 33.75 -31.02
N ALA A 273 0.17 34.78 -31.85
CA ALA A 273 -0.68 35.94 -31.63
C ALA A 273 -2.19 35.63 -31.72
N SER A 274 -2.57 34.48 -32.25
CA SER A 274 -3.97 34.01 -32.31
C SER A 274 -4.37 33.08 -31.19
N GLY A 275 -3.42 32.66 -30.35
CA GLY A 275 -3.64 31.74 -29.20
C GLY A 275 -2.81 30.47 -29.31
N GLU A 276 -3.36 29.36 -28.77
CA GLU A 276 -2.71 28.04 -28.88
C GLU A 276 -2.64 27.57 -30.33
N SER A 277 -1.41 27.42 -30.84
CA SER A 277 -1.18 27.17 -32.25
C SER A 277 -0.75 25.73 -32.59
N LEU A 278 -0.06 25.05 -31.65
CA LEU A 278 0.49 23.71 -31.90
C LEU A 278 0.42 22.85 -30.62
N LYS A 279 0.16 21.55 -30.81
CA LYS A 279 0.36 20.50 -29.78
C LYS A 279 1.15 19.36 -30.41
N GLN A 280 2.09 18.82 -29.63
CA GLN A 280 2.87 17.65 -30.00
C GLN A 280 2.26 16.40 -29.41
N PHE A 281 1.86 15.45 -30.27
CA PHE A 281 1.34 14.15 -29.88
C PHE A 281 2.32 13.02 -30.25
N HIS A 282 2.36 11.97 -29.43
CA HIS A 282 3.21 10.83 -29.69
C HIS A 282 2.51 9.80 -30.58
N VAL A 283 3.20 9.32 -31.64
CA VAL A 283 2.62 8.41 -32.61
C VAL A 283 2.19 7.07 -32.03
N ARG A 284 2.95 6.55 -31.05
CA ARG A 284 2.65 5.27 -30.38
C ARG A 284 1.37 5.35 -29.55
N ASP A 285 1.08 6.47 -28.90
CA ASP A 285 -0.16 6.67 -28.14
C ASP A 285 -1.36 6.62 -29.06
N GLY A 286 -1.30 7.28 -30.22
CA GLY A 286 -2.35 7.19 -31.23
C GLY A 286 -2.58 5.76 -31.75
N LEU A 287 -1.51 4.97 -31.92
CA LEU A 287 -1.65 3.56 -32.26
C LEU A 287 -2.26 2.74 -31.15
N GLY A 288 -1.86 2.97 -29.87
CA GLY A 288 -2.44 2.32 -28.71
C GLY A 288 -3.95 2.53 -28.59
N ILE A 289 -4.40 3.77 -28.79
CA ILE A 289 -5.82 4.13 -28.83
C ILE A 289 -6.56 3.33 -29.89
N ARG A 290 -6.04 3.28 -31.12
CA ARG A 290 -6.67 2.52 -32.20
C ARG A 290 -6.74 1.03 -31.93
N LEU A 291 -5.68 0.44 -31.37
CA LEU A 291 -5.68 -0.98 -31.01
C LEU A 291 -6.73 -1.32 -29.93
N LEU A 292 -6.96 -0.43 -28.97
CA LEU A 292 -8.03 -0.60 -27.98
C LEU A 292 -9.40 -0.60 -28.65
N GLU A 293 -9.68 0.42 -29.46
CA GLU A 293 -10.95 0.55 -30.20
C GLU A 293 -11.22 -0.66 -31.10
N GLU A 294 -10.23 -1.10 -31.90
CA GLU A 294 -10.30 -2.29 -32.71
C GLU A 294 -10.54 -3.57 -31.94
N CYS A 295 -10.11 -3.62 -30.65
CA CYS A 295 -10.35 -4.72 -29.74
C CYS A 295 -11.67 -4.60 -28.95
N GLY A 296 -12.50 -3.59 -29.23
CA GLY A 296 -13.80 -3.37 -28.58
C GLY A 296 -13.71 -2.68 -27.22
N ILE A 297 -12.60 -2.00 -26.95
CA ILE A 297 -12.41 -1.18 -25.74
C ILE A 297 -12.50 0.28 -26.18
N GLN A 298 -13.54 0.97 -25.71
CA GLN A 298 -13.77 2.36 -26.07
C GLN A 298 -12.72 3.27 -25.46
N VAL A 299 -12.39 4.37 -26.17
CA VAL A 299 -11.51 5.41 -25.66
C VAL A 299 -12.23 6.74 -25.63
N ALA A 300 -12.10 7.47 -24.52
CA ALA A 300 -12.62 8.81 -24.37
C ALA A 300 -11.51 9.81 -24.05
N VAL A 301 -11.66 11.04 -24.54
CA VAL A 301 -10.77 12.16 -24.23
C VAL A 301 -11.47 13.13 -23.31
N LEU A 302 -10.85 13.48 -22.19
CA LEU A 302 -11.34 14.43 -21.22
C LEU A 302 -10.26 15.50 -20.95
N SER A 303 -10.51 16.75 -21.35
CA SER A 303 -9.54 17.83 -21.21
C SER A 303 -10.14 19.09 -20.61
N GLY A 304 -9.37 19.74 -19.73
CA GLY A 304 -9.69 21.09 -19.21
C GLY A 304 -9.58 22.18 -20.30
N ARG A 305 -8.96 21.89 -21.42
CA ARG A 305 -8.76 22.79 -22.54
C ARG A 305 -9.57 22.35 -23.76
N ASP A 306 -9.91 23.35 -24.58
CA ASP A 306 -10.58 23.12 -25.87
C ASP A 306 -9.86 23.95 -26.93
N SER A 307 -9.21 23.28 -27.86
CA SER A 307 -8.49 23.91 -28.99
C SER A 307 -8.80 23.23 -30.32
N ALA A 308 -8.65 23.98 -31.39
CA ALA A 308 -8.85 23.46 -32.75
C ALA A 308 -7.91 22.28 -33.06
N THR A 309 -6.67 22.36 -32.59
CA THR A 309 -5.66 21.31 -32.75
C THR A 309 -6.08 20.02 -32.06
N LEU A 310 -6.61 20.13 -30.83
CA LEU A 310 -7.11 18.97 -30.05
C LEU A 310 -8.34 18.35 -30.75
N ARG A 311 -9.32 19.15 -31.11
CA ARG A 311 -10.51 18.66 -31.86
C ARG A 311 -10.12 17.91 -33.13
N LYS A 312 -9.15 18.46 -33.88
CA LYS A 312 -8.62 17.79 -35.08
C LYS A 312 -8.00 16.44 -34.76
N ARG A 313 -7.18 16.37 -33.69
CA ARG A 313 -6.52 15.12 -33.27
C ARG A 313 -7.54 14.06 -32.84
N VAL A 314 -8.54 14.43 -32.02
CA VAL A 314 -9.63 13.53 -31.62
C VAL A 314 -10.36 12.95 -32.82
N ALA A 315 -10.70 13.80 -33.82
CA ALA A 315 -11.32 13.37 -35.05
C ALA A 315 -10.43 12.43 -35.90
N ASP A 316 -9.13 12.74 -36.03
CA ASP A 316 -8.17 11.92 -36.78
C ASP A 316 -7.93 10.53 -36.15
N LEU A 317 -8.10 10.41 -34.85
CA LEU A 317 -8.02 9.13 -34.14
C LEU A 317 -9.33 8.33 -34.16
N GLY A 318 -10.44 8.96 -34.61
CA GLY A 318 -11.76 8.33 -34.61
C GLY A 318 -12.40 8.17 -33.25
N ILE A 319 -11.96 8.95 -32.23
CA ILE A 319 -12.48 8.88 -30.90
C ILE A 319 -13.91 9.43 -30.84
N SER A 320 -14.86 8.56 -30.46
CA SER A 320 -16.30 8.89 -30.47
C SER A 320 -16.73 9.68 -29.24
N HIS A 321 -16.03 9.52 -28.11
CA HIS A 321 -16.37 10.10 -26.83
C HIS A 321 -15.34 11.15 -26.43
N SER A 322 -15.76 12.42 -26.30
CA SER A 322 -14.88 13.48 -25.79
C SER A 322 -15.62 14.55 -25.02
N ARG A 323 -14.95 15.12 -24.02
CA ARG A 323 -15.39 16.31 -23.28
C ARG A 323 -14.18 17.24 -23.19
N LEU A 324 -14.30 18.39 -23.86
CA LEU A 324 -13.23 19.39 -23.98
C LEU A 324 -13.66 20.69 -23.29
N GLY A 325 -12.71 21.42 -22.69
CA GLY A 325 -12.98 22.65 -21.95
C GLY A 325 -13.71 22.45 -20.63
N VAL A 326 -13.57 21.28 -20.01
CA VAL A 326 -14.32 20.88 -18.81
C VAL A 326 -13.57 21.28 -17.54
N LYS A 327 -14.29 21.87 -16.58
CA LYS A 327 -13.76 22.21 -15.26
C LYS A 327 -14.04 21.12 -14.22
N ASP A 328 -15.19 20.48 -14.29
CA ASP A 328 -15.58 19.38 -13.38
C ASP A 328 -15.35 18.05 -14.08
N LYS A 329 -14.16 17.47 -13.85
CA LYS A 329 -13.81 16.18 -14.46
C LYS A 329 -14.55 15.00 -13.84
N HIS A 330 -15.04 15.11 -12.59
CA HIS A 330 -15.85 14.05 -11.98
C HIS A 330 -17.18 13.86 -12.72
N ALA A 331 -17.96 14.95 -12.84
CA ALA A 331 -19.24 14.91 -13.55
C ALA A 331 -19.07 14.47 -15.01
N ALA A 332 -18.01 14.95 -15.69
CA ALA A 332 -17.74 14.58 -17.06
C ALA A 332 -17.37 13.09 -17.23
N CYS A 333 -16.67 12.47 -16.27
CA CYS A 333 -16.42 11.02 -16.28
C CYS A 333 -17.73 10.23 -16.18
N LEU A 334 -18.66 10.63 -15.30
CA LEU A 334 -19.97 9.98 -15.17
C LEU A 334 -20.79 10.08 -16.48
N GLU A 335 -20.76 11.25 -17.14
CA GLU A 335 -21.39 11.43 -18.45
C GLU A 335 -20.76 10.53 -19.54
N LEU A 336 -19.42 10.44 -19.56
CA LEU A 336 -18.71 9.60 -20.53
C LEU A 336 -19.00 8.12 -20.30
N MET A 337 -19.01 7.65 -19.05
CA MET A 337 -19.40 6.29 -18.69
C MET A 337 -20.84 5.97 -19.11
N THR A 338 -21.77 6.89 -18.86
CA THR A 338 -23.17 6.76 -19.28
C THR A 338 -23.28 6.67 -20.80
N ALA A 339 -22.58 7.55 -21.53
CA ALA A 339 -22.59 7.56 -23.00
C ALA A 339 -21.96 6.30 -23.61
N ALA A 340 -20.95 5.74 -22.96
CA ALA A 340 -20.28 4.50 -23.36
C ALA A 340 -21.03 3.23 -22.90
N GLY A 341 -22.03 3.33 -22.04
CA GLY A 341 -22.79 2.20 -21.50
C GLY A 341 -21.95 1.30 -20.62
N VAL A 342 -21.07 1.87 -19.79
CA VAL A 342 -20.17 1.15 -18.88
C VAL A 342 -20.28 1.68 -17.44
N THR A 343 -19.83 0.88 -16.52
CA THR A 343 -19.78 1.21 -15.08
C THR A 343 -18.39 1.68 -14.66
N ALA A 344 -18.25 2.26 -13.47
CA ALA A 344 -16.97 2.74 -12.95
C ALA A 344 -15.93 1.62 -12.91
N ASP A 345 -16.26 0.41 -12.47
CA ASP A 345 -15.38 -0.75 -12.39
C ASP A 345 -14.89 -1.29 -13.76
N GLN A 346 -15.51 -0.82 -14.85
CA GLN A 346 -15.12 -1.09 -16.24
C GLN A 346 -14.36 0.08 -16.86
N THR A 347 -14.10 1.15 -16.10
CA THR A 347 -13.51 2.39 -16.60
C THR A 347 -12.17 2.63 -15.95
N VAL A 348 -11.17 2.92 -16.77
CA VAL A 348 -9.82 3.31 -16.37
C VAL A 348 -9.58 4.76 -16.77
N PHE A 349 -8.97 5.53 -15.88
CA PHE A 349 -8.54 6.91 -16.15
C PHE A 349 -7.02 7.03 -16.10
N ILE A 350 -6.45 7.88 -16.99
CA ILE A 350 -5.04 8.26 -16.95
C ILE A 350 -4.90 9.78 -16.89
N GLY A 351 -4.13 10.28 -15.91
CA GLY A 351 -3.94 11.71 -15.65
C GLY A 351 -2.54 12.04 -15.14
N ASP A 352 -2.28 13.34 -14.95
CA ASP A 352 -0.95 13.86 -14.55
C ASP A 352 -1.00 14.96 -13.49
N ASP A 353 -2.13 15.66 -13.30
CA ASP A 353 -2.16 16.84 -12.42
C ASP A 353 -3.39 16.86 -11.50
N VAL A 354 -3.41 17.81 -10.55
CA VAL A 354 -4.47 17.99 -9.52
C VAL A 354 -5.88 18.08 -10.08
N ILE A 355 -6.04 18.56 -11.31
CA ILE A 355 -7.33 18.66 -11.99
C ILE A 355 -7.91 17.28 -12.36
N ASP A 356 -7.09 16.21 -12.31
CA ASP A 356 -7.49 14.83 -12.59
C ASP A 356 -7.96 14.07 -11.35
N LEU A 357 -7.67 14.54 -10.15
CA LEU A 357 -8.07 13.85 -8.93
C LEU A 357 -9.57 13.57 -8.85
N PRO A 358 -10.48 14.50 -9.24
CA PRO A 358 -11.91 14.18 -9.28
C PRO A 358 -12.27 13.08 -10.28
N ALA A 359 -11.50 12.91 -11.36
CA ALA A 359 -11.68 11.81 -12.30
C ALA A 359 -11.13 10.49 -11.76
N PHE A 360 -10.04 10.53 -10.99
CA PHE A 360 -9.51 9.35 -10.27
C PHE A 360 -10.57 8.77 -9.32
N GLU A 361 -11.29 9.62 -8.59
CA GLU A 361 -12.38 9.20 -7.70
C GLU A 361 -13.60 8.63 -8.44
N ALA A 362 -13.89 9.13 -9.65
CA ALA A 362 -15.05 8.71 -10.42
C ALA A 362 -14.86 7.35 -11.12
N CYS A 363 -13.63 6.97 -11.45
CA CYS A 363 -13.31 5.79 -12.23
C CYS A 363 -12.90 4.60 -11.34
N GLY A 364 -13.06 3.38 -11.83
CA GLY A 364 -12.73 2.16 -11.09
C GLY A 364 -11.23 1.90 -10.95
N SER A 365 -10.40 2.54 -11.80
CA SER A 365 -8.95 2.56 -11.65
C SER A 365 -8.35 3.80 -12.26
N ALA A 366 -7.34 4.35 -11.59
CA ALA A 366 -6.63 5.56 -11.94
C ALA A 366 -5.14 5.29 -12.14
N TYR A 367 -4.59 5.81 -13.23
CA TYR A 367 -3.18 5.69 -13.59
C TYR A 367 -2.55 7.08 -13.72
N ALA A 368 -1.36 7.24 -13.12
CA ALA A 368 -0.56 8.44 -13.29
C ALA A 368 0.61 8.19 -14.25
N VAL A 369 0.98 9.20 -15.05
CA VAL A 369 2.20 9.15 -15.87
C VAL A 369 3.46 9.25 -15.02
N ALA A 370 4.62 8.79 -15.53
CA ALA A 370 5.87 8.70 -14.77
C ALA A 370 6.39 10.06 -14.26
N ASP A 371 6.11 11.15 -14.96
CA ASP A 371 6.55 12.51 -14.64
C ASP A 371 5.48 13.35 -13.92
N ALA A 372 4.33 12.77 -13.57
CA ALA A 372 3.36 13.42 -12.70
C ALA A 372 3.98 13.78 -11.33
N PRO A 373 3.54 14.85 -10.66
CA PRO A 373 3.99 15.18 -9.32
C PRO A 373 3.72 14.06 -8.30
N ASP A 374 4.57 13.93 -7.26
CA ASP A 374 4.46 12.84 -6.28
C ASP A 374 3.12 12.82 -5.55
N TYR A 375 2.49 13.99 -5.32
CA TYR A 375 1.15 14.07 -4.71
C TYR A 375 0.04 13.52 -5.61
N ILE A 376 0.22 13.50 -6.94
CA ILE A 376 -0.69 12.86 -7.89
C ILE A 376 -0.41 11.35 -7.97
N LYS A 377 0.87 10.97 -8.07
CA LYS A 377 1.27 9.55 -8.07
C LYS A 377 0.77 8.79 -6.86
N SER A 378 0.72 9.46 -5.69
CA SER A 378 0.24 8.85 -4.45
C SER A 378 -1.28 8.62 -4.43
N GLN A 379 -2.04 9.28 -5.30
CA GLN A 379 -3.50 9.14 -5.43
C GLN A 379 -3.91 8.16 -6.54
N ALA A 380 -2.98 7.80 -7.43
CA ALA A 380 -3.22 6.82 -8.48
C ALA A 380 -3.09 5.39 -7.94
N ASP A 381 -3.86 4.45 -8.51
CA ASP A 381 -3.73 3.02 -8.22
C ASP A 381 -2.39 2.47 -8.69
N GLU A 382 -1.88 3.03 -9.81
CA GLU A 382 -0.58 2.66 -10.35
C GLU A 382 0.06 3.82 -11.13
N VAL A 383 1.41 3.88 -11.08
CA VAL A 383 2.20 4.83 -11.86
C VAL A 383 2.82 4.10 -13.06
N LEU A 384 2.63 4.66 -14.24
CA LEU A 384 3.21 4.12 -15.48
C LEU A 384 4.73 4.36 -15.53
N SER A 385 5.43 3.58 -16.34
CA SER A 385 6.89 3.71 -16.49
C SER A 385 7.31 4.83 -17.44
N LEU A 386 6.39 5.27 -18.31
CA LEU A 386 6.65 6.30 -19.33
C LEU A 386 6.02 7.65 -18.95
N PRO A 387 6.71 8.77 -19.24
CA PRO A 387 6.18 10.11 -19.02
C PRO A 387 5.12 10.49 -20.07
N GLY A 388 4.37 11.55 -19.77
CA GLY A 388 3.36 12.11 -20.67
C GLY A 388 3.94 12.51 -22.02
N GLY A 389 3.18 12.28 -23.10
CA GLY A 389 3.61 12.54 -24.47
C GLY A 389 4.80 11.70 -24.96
N LYS A 390 5.16 10.64 -24.26
CA LYS A 390 6.29 9.75 -24.59
C LYS A 390 5.89 8.27 -24.72
N GLY A 391 4.59 7.98 -24.78
CA GLY A 391 4.09 6.63 -24.94
C GLY A 391 3.38 6.05 -23.70
N ALA A 392 3.03 6.87 -22.72
CA ALA A 392 2.36 6.45 -21.50
C ALA A 392 0.98 5.82 -21.80
N VAL A 393 0.18 6.43 -22.66
CA VAL A 393 -1.12 5.89 -23.09
C VAL A 393 -0.92 4.58 -23.84
N ARG A 394 0.15 4.45 -24.65
CA ARG A 394 0.50 3.20 -25.34
C ARG A 394 0.86 2.10 -24.31
N GLU A 395 1.63 2.40 -23.30
CA GLU A 395 1.96 1.47 -22.23
C GLU A 395 0.70 0.92 -21.56
N LEU A 396 -0.23 1.82 -21.19
CA LEU A 396 -1.48 1.42 -20.56
C LEU A 396 -2.36 0.59 -21.50
N ALA A 397 -2.45 0.96 -22.79
CA ALA A 397 -3.16 0.19 -23.81
C ALA A 397 -2.61 -1.25 -23.94
N ASP A 398 -1.29 -1.41 -23.99
CA ASP A 398 -0.64 -2.71 -24.06
C ASP A 398 -0.91 -3.56 -22.80
N ARG A 399 -0.93 -2.95 -21.62
CA ARG A 399 -1.29 -3.59 -20.35
C ARG A 399 -2.75 -4.07 -20.34
N ILE A 400 -3.70 -3.23 -20.77
CA ILE A 400 -5.13 -3.58 -20.88
C ILE A 400 -5.31 -4.77 -21.85
N LEU A 401 -4.72 -4.69 -23.04
CA LEU A 401 -4.78 -5.78 -24.03
C LEU A 401 -4.15 -7.08 -23.51
N SER A 402 -3.04 -6.99 -22.79
CA SER A 402 -2.39 -8.15 -22.16
C SER A 402 -3.28 -8.79 -21.11
N ALA A 403 -3.89 -7.99 -20.22
CA ALA A 403 -4.79 -8.48 -19.16
C ALA A 403 -6.04 -9.17 -19.75
N GLN A 404 -6.47 -8.77 -20.94
CA GLN A 404 -7.60 -9.40 -21.67
C GLN A 404 -7.18 -10.57 -22.57
N GLY A 405 -5.94 -11.05 -22.45
CA GLY A 405 -5.43 -12.16 -23.28
C GLY A 405 -5.19 -11.80 -24.76
N LYS A 406 -5.22 -10.51 -25.13
CA LYS A 406 -5.08 -10.00 -26.50
C LYS A 406 -3.66 -9.54 -26.84
N LYS A 407 -2.65 -9.97 -26.07
CA LYS A 407 -1.23 -9.58 -26.24
C LYS A 407 -0.72 -9.75 -27.67
N ALA A 408 -1.15 -10.78 -28.38
CA ALA A 408 -0.73 -11.06 -29.75
C ALA A 408 -1.00 -9.90 -30.72
N VAL A 409 -2.04 -9.09 -30.49
CA VAL A 409 -2.46 -7.95 -31.35
C VAL A 409 -1.34 -6.93 -31.52
N TYR A 410 -0.54 -6.68 -30.50
CA TYR A 410 0.54 -5.69 -30.55
C TYR A 410 1.94 -6.30 -30.52
N SER A 411 2.07 -7.61 -30.26
CA SER A 411 3.37 -8.28 -30.07
C SER A 411 3.77 -9.20 -31.22
N THR A 412 2.86 -9.48 -32.17
CA THR A 412 3.14 -10.33 -33.32
C THR A 412 2.57 -9.75 -34.62
N ALA A 413 3.26 -9.98 -35.74
CA ALA A 413 2.77 -9.54 -37.07
C ALA A 413 1.45 -10.22 -37.43
N ALA A 414 1.30 -11.51 -37.16
CA ALA A 414 0.07 -12.25 -37.45
C ALA A 414 -1.13 -11.75 -36.61
N GLY A 415 -0.92 -11.45 -35.34
CA GLY A 415 -1.96 -10.89 -34.46
C GLY A 415 -2.39 -9.49 -34.91
N PHE A 416 -1.45 -8.63 -35.28
CA PHE A 416 -1.72 -7.29 -35.80
C PHE A 416 -2.53 -7.35 -37.11
N LEU A 417 -2.07 -8.13 -38.08
CA LEU A 417 -2.76 -8.27 -39.38
C LEU A 417 -4.13 -8.93 -39.24
N GLY A 418 -4.26 -9.92 -38.36
CA GLY A 418 -5.54 -10.58 -38.09
C GLY A 418 -6.57 -9.66 -37.44
N ASN A 419 -6.14 -8.65 -36.67
CA ASN A 419 -7.03 -7.64 -36.11
C ASN A 419 -7.47 -6.59 -37.13
N VAL A 420 -6.53 -6.06 -37.92
CA VAL A 420 -6.81 -5.10 -38.98
C VAL A 420 -7.79 -5.67 -40.04
N ALA A 421 -7.67 -6.96 -40.35
CA ALA A 421 -8.56 -7.64 -41.31
C ALA A 421 -10.01 -7.76 -40.81
N LYS A 422 -10.25 -7.77 -39.49
CA LYS A 422 -11.61 -7.83 -38.91
C LYS A 422 -12.33 -6.48 -38.97
N VAL A 423 -11.60 -5.38 -39.00
CA VAL A 423 -12.15 -4.01 -39.07
C VAL A 423 -12.48 -3.60 -40.50
N ALA A 424 -11.89 -4.28 -41.48
CA ALA A 424 -12.13 -4.03 -42.92
C ALA A 424 -13.34 -4.81 -43.50
N GLN A 425 -14.02 -5.62 -42.69
CA GLN A 425 -15.28 -6.31 -43.03
C GLN A 425 -16.46 -5.67 -42.28
#